data_ce6d1458fa3b9434883e2ca0287c4589
#
_entry.id   ce6d1458fa3b9434883e2ca0287c4589
#
_cell.length_a   1.000
_cell.length_b   1.000
_cell.length_c   1.000
_cell.angle_alpha   90.00
_cell.angle_beta   90.00
_cell.angle_gamma   90.00
#
_symmetry.space_group_name_H-M   'P 1'
#
loop_
_entity.id
_entity.type
_entity.pdbx_description
1 polymer ?
#
loop_
_entity_poly.entity_id
_entity_poly.type
_entity_poly.pdbx_seq_one_letter_code
_entity_poly.pdbx_strand_id
1 'polypeptide(L)'
;HFSEFLNRFPNSEYAKDAHQRMVYLRNLLAQAEVDIASYYLSRDAHVAAANRARVVVENYSKTPSVPEALAILIESNYKLGLTEAANDSLRVLAMNYPDYRAFDENGNLILEEAIANRDRSWINIMTFGLVDRPNVPPPLQISQPDTGVPESLQTDTQESISDPAPKKPWYRRIFG
;
A
#
# COMPACT_ATOMS: atom_id res chain seq x y z
N HIS A 1 -15.22 -2.43 23.85
CA HIS A 1 -14.90 -3.27 25.03
C HIS A 1 -13.41 -3.38 25.32
N PHE A 2 -12.49 -3.76 24.37
CA PHE A 2 -11.05 -3.84 24.67
C PHE A 2 -10.42 -2.49 25.02
N SER A 3 -10.78 -1.43 24.30
CA SER A 3 -10.30 -0.06 24.61
C SER A 3 -10.78 0.42 25.98
N GLU A 4 -12.00 0.12 26.34
CA GLU A 4 -12.57 0.43 27.65
C GLU A 4 -11.85 -0.35 28.76
N PHE A 5 -11.60 -1.64 28.55
CA PHE A 5 -10.83 -2.47 29.47
C PHE A 5 -9.41 -1.91 29.70
N LEU A 6 -8.70 -1.57 28.63
CA LEU A 6 -7.35 -1.02 28.71
C LEU A 6 -7.31 0.35 29.42
N ASN A 7 -8.33 1.19 29.20
CA ASN A 7 -8.44 2.47 29.90
C ASN A 7 -8.72 2.30 31.39
N ARG A 8 -9.54 1.30 31.76
CA ARG A 8 -9.95 1.07 33.15
C ARG A 8 -8.90 0.28 33.95
N PHE A 9 -8.18 -0.64 33.30
CA PHE A 9 -7.23 -1.55 33.95
C PHE A 9 -5.88 -1.61 33.18
N PRO A 10 -5.15 -0.49 33.06
CA PRO A 10 -3.94 -0.44 32.23
C PRO A 10 -2.79 -1.33 32.73
N ASN A 11 -2.75 -1.59 34.05
CA ASN A 11 -1.70 -2.38 34.70
C ASN A 11 -2.12 -3.85 34.96
N SER A 12 -3.24 -4.30 34.40
CA SER A 12 -3.66 -5.71 34.51
C SER A 12 -2.70 -6.62 33.76
N GLU A 13 -2.46 -7.82 34.26
CA GLU A 13 -1.70 -8.87 33.55
C GLU A 13 -2.29 -9.21 32.17
N TYR A 14 -3.60 -8.98 31.99
CA TYR A 14 -4.31 -9.18 30.71
C TYR A 14 -4.23 -7.98 29.77
N ALA A 15 -3.71 -6.83 30.22
CA ALA A 15 -3.68 -5.61 29.38
C ALA A 15 -2.85 -5.79 28.11
N LYS A 16 -1.73 -6.51 28.19
CA LYS A 16 -0.87 -6.80 27.04
C LYS A 16 -1.60 -7.68 26.01
N ASP A 17 -2.28 -8.74 26.46
CA ASP A 17 -3.05 -9.64 25.56
C ASP A 17 -4.22 -8.88 24.93
N ALA A 18 -4.97 -8.10 25.71
CA ALA A 18 -6.06 -7.28 25.21
C ALA A 18 -5.59 -6.29 24.12
N HIS A 19 -4.42 -5.66 24.33
CA HIS A 19 -3.83 -4.76 23.33
C HIS A 19 -3.46 -5.50 22.04
N GLN A 20 -2.83 -6.66 22.12
CA GLN A 20 -2.47 -7.46 20.94
C GLN A 20 -3.71 -7.90 20.15
N ARG A 21 -4.76 -8.34 20.85
CA ARG A 21 -6.05 -8.69 20.22
C ARG A 21 -6.70 -7.49 19.54
N MET A 22 -6.63 -6.32 20.15
CA MET A 22 -7.16 -5.09 19.55
C MET A 22 -6.40 -4.72 18.28
N VAL A 23 -5.07 -4.83 18.26
CA VAL A 23 -4.26 -4.60 17.05
C VAL A 23 -4.62 -5.61 15.96
N TYR A 24 -4.70 -6.89 16.32
CA TYR A 24 -5.08 -7.96 15.38
C TYR A 24 -6.45 -7.70 14.74
N LEU A 25 -7.46 -7.37 15.56
CA LEU A 25 -8.81 -7.09 15.06
C LEU A 25 -8.85 -5.84 14.17
N ARG A 26 -8.07 -4.80 14.50
CA ARG A 26 -7.95 -3.61 13.64
C ARG A 26 -7.34 -3.95 12.28
N ASN A 27 -6.30 -4.77 12.25
CA ASN A 27 -5.70 -5.20 10.99
C ASN A 27 -6.67 -6.03 10.15
N LEU A 28 -7.44 -6.92 10.79
CA LEU A 28 -8.46 -7.72 10.13
C LEU A 28 -9.58 -6.85 9.52
N LEU A 29 -10.05 -5.86 10.27
CA LEU A 29 -11.07 -4.92 9.79
C LEU A 29 -10.55 -4.06 8.64
N ALA A 30 -9.31 -3.56 8.74
CA ALA A 30 -8.69 -2.79 7.67
C ALA A 30 -8.55 -3.63 6.38
N GLN A 31 -8.12 -4.88 6.50
CA GLN A 31 -8.02 -5.78 5.36
C GLN A 31 -9.39 -6.06 4.72
N ALA A 32 -10.42 -6.28 5.52
CA ALA A 32 -11.78 -6.47 5.01
C ALA A 32 -12.28 -5.25 4.21
N GLU A 33 -12.00 -4.02 4.66
CA GLU A 33 -12.35 -2.81 3.90
C GLU A 33 -11.55 -2.70 2.59
N VAL A 34 -10.26 -3.06 2.58
CA VAL A 34 -9.44 -3.13 1.36
C VAL A 34 -9.99 -4.17 0.38
N ASP A 35 -10.40 -5.34 0.87
CA ASP A 35 -10.99 -6.39 0.04
C ASP A 35 -12.29 -5.93 -0.62
N ILE A 36 -13.14 -5.20 0.13
CA ILE A 36 -14.37 -4.59 -0.39
C ILE A 36 -14.03 -3.50 -1.42
N ALA A 37 -13.03 -2.64 -1.14
CA ALA A 37 -12.59 -1.59 -2.05
C ALA A 37 -12.11 -2.19 -3.38
N SER A 38 -11.30 -3.24 -3.33
CA SER A 38 -10.79 -3.95 -4.51
C SER A 38 -11.90 -4.64 -5.30
N TYR A 39 -12.91 -5.18 -4.63
CA TYR A 39 -14.09 -5.73 -5.29
C TYR A 39 -14.84 -4.65 -6.08
N TYR A 40 -15.04 -3.46 -5.51
CA TYR A 40 -15.65 -2.35 -6.23
C TYR A 40 -14.78 -1.85 -7.38
N LEU A 41 -13.45 -1.80 -7.19
CA LEU A 41 -12.50 -1.39 -8.22
C LEU A 41 -12.56 -2.32 -9.43
N SER A 42 -12.61 -3.64 -9.21
CA SER A 42 -12.71 -4.64 -10.30
C SER A 42 -14.06 -4.58 -11.05
N ARG A 43 -15.01 -3.84 -10.52
CA ARG A 43 -16.33 -3.59 -11.14
C ARG A 43 -16.47 -2.18 -11.73
N ASP A 44 -15.37 -1.45 -11.86
CA ASP A 44 -15.35 -0.05 -12.32
C ASP A 44 -16.19 0.91 -11.46
N ALA A 45 -16.56 0.48 -10.25
CA ALA A 45 -17.30 1.29 -9.28
C ALA A 45 -16.35 2.20 -8.49
N HIS A 46 -15.62 3.07 -9.20
CA HIS A 46 -14.51 3.86 -8.66
C HIS A 46 -14.89 4.73 -7.46
N VAL A 47 -16.09 5.33 -7.45
CA VAL A 47 -16.56 6.14 -6.31
C VAL A 47 -16.70 5.28 -5.05
N ALA A 48 -17.28 4.08 -5.18
CA ALA A 48 -17.44 3.18 -4.05
C ALA A 48 -16.08 2.64 -3.57
N ALA A 49 -15.18 2.29 -4.50
CA ALA A 49 -13.83 1.86 -4.20
C ALA A 49 -13.04 2.95 -3.43
N ALA A 50 -13.05 4.19 -3.93
CA ALA A 50 -12.39 5.33 -3.28
C ALA A 50 -12.93 5.57 -1.86
N ASN A 51 -14.25 5.50 -1.66
CA ASN A 51 -14.85 5.70 -0.34
C ASN A 51 -14.42 4.61 0.66
N ARG A 52 -14.35 3.34 0.24
CA ARG A 52 -13.88 2.24 1.09
C ARG A 52 -12.39 2.35 1.41
N ALA A 53 -11.57 2.64 0.41
CA ALA A 53 -10.14 2.86 0.61
C ALA A 53 -9.86 4.03 1.56
N ARG A 54 -10.64 5.13 1.44
CA ARG A 54 -10.53 6.28 2.35
C ARG A 54 -10.82 5.91 3.81
N VAL A 55 -11.81 5.06 4.07
CA VAL A 55 -12.10 4.56 5.43
C VAL A 55 -10.87 3.92 6.06
N VAL A 56 -10.09 3.16 5.27
CA VAL A 56 -8.85 2.53 5.78
C VAL A 56 -7.81 3.59 6.13
N VAL A 57 -7.57 4.54 5.24
CA VAL A 57 -6.56 5.59 5.45
C VAL A 57 -6.89 6.45 6.68
N GLU A 58 -8.16 6.80 6.87
CA GLU A 58 -8.61 7.66 7.96
C GLU A 58 -8.71 6.92 9.31
N ASN A 59 -9.33 5.74 9.33
CA ASN A 59 -9.66 5.06 10.58
C ASN A 59 -8.66 3.98 11.00
N TYR A 60 -7.87 3.46 10.06
CA TYR A 60 -6.93 2.37 10.26
C TYR A 60 -5.49 2.72 9.84
N SER A 61 -5.08 3.98 10.01
CA SER A 61 -3.81 4.55 9.55
C SER A 61 -2.55 3.82 10.03
N LYS A 62 -2.64 3.00 11.09
CA LYS A 62 -1.51 2.24 11.66
C LYS A 62 -1.53 0.75 11.26
N THR A 63 -2.27 0.39 10.24
CA THR A 63 -2.37 -1.01 9.79
C THR A 63 -1.54 -1.25 8.53
N PRO A 64 -1.09 -2.50 8.29
CA PRO A 64 -0.34 -2.85 7.09
C PRO A 64 -1.15 -2.74 5.79
N SER A 65 -2.47 -2.57 5.88
CA SER A 65 -3.36 -2.43 4.72
C SER A 65 -3.40 -1.02 4.13
N VAL A 66 -2.78 -0.03 4.80
CA VAL A 66 -2.79 1.39 4.36
C VAL A 66 -2.17 1.59 2.97
N PRO A 67 -0.98 1.06 2.64
CA PRO A 67 -0.39 1.27 1.32
C PRO A 67 -1.26 0.71 0.18
N GLU A 68 -1.91 -0.44 0.39
CA GLU A 68 -2.83 -1.00 -0.60
C GLU A 68 -4.09 -0.14 -0.74
N ALA A 69 -4.64 0.37 0.37
CA ALA A 69 -5.77 1.30 0.35
C ALA A 69 -5.41 2.60 -0.39
N LEU A 70 -4.20 3.16 -0.17
CA LEU A 70 -3.74 4.32 -0.91
C LEU A 70 -3.63 4.04 -2.41
N ALA A 71 -3.10 2.89 -2.82
CA ALA A 71 -3.02 2.52 -4.23
C ALA A 71 -4.42 2.44 -4.89
N ILE A 72 -5.40 1.83 -4.22
CA ILE A 72 -6.80 1.80 -4.69
C ILE A 72 -7.39 3.21 -4.78
N LEU A 73 -7.10 4.06 -3.81
CA LEU A 73 -7.59 5.44 -3.77
C LEU A 73 -7.01 6.26 -4.92
N ILE A 74 -5.71 6.10 -5.21
CA ILE A 74 -5.02 6.74 -6.33
C ILE A 74 -5.66 6.33 -7.65
N GLU A 75 -5.79 5.02 -7.89
CA GLU A 75 -6.38 4.51 -9.13
C GLU A 75 -7.81 4.99 -9.31
N SER A 76 -8.64 4.87 -8.26
CA SER A 76 -10.03 5.29 -8.30
C SER A 76 -10.16 6.78 -8.62
N ASN A 77 -9.41 7.64 -7.94
CA ASN A 77 -9.42 9.08 -8.19
C ASN A 77 -8.93 9.42 -9.60
N TYR A 78 -7.89 8.72 -10.09
CA TYR A 78 -7.37 8.93 -11.44
C TYR A 78 -8.42 8.56 -12.49
N LYS A 79 -9.10 7.42 -12.35
CA LYS A 79 -10.19 6.96 -13.24
C LYS A 79 -11.40 7.89 -13.22
N LEU A 80 -11.63 8.58 -12.10
CA LEU A 80 -12.67 9.59 -11.95
C LEU A 80 -12.27 10.97 -12.51
N GLY A 81 -11.03 11.13 -12.98
CA GLY A 81 -10.50 12.41 -13.45
C GLY A 81 -10.12 13.39 -12.33
N LEU A 82 -10.09 12.94 -11.08
CA LEU A 82 -9.70 13.71 -9.89
C LEU A 82 -8.18 13.66 -9.71
N THR A 83 -7.44 14.19 -10.68
CA THR A 83 -5.97 14.07 -10.77
C THR A 83 -5.25 14.70 -9.57
N GLU A 84 -5.73 15.82 -9.04
CA GLU A 84 -5.14 16.46 -7.85
C GLU A 84 -5.23 15.54 -6.63
N ALA A 85 -6.41 14.97 -6.35
CA ALA A 85 -6.61 14.04 -5.24
C ALA A 85 -5.82 12.74 -5.41
N ALA A 86 -5.66 12.26 -6.66
CA ALA A 86 -4.80 11.13 -6.96
C ALA A 86 -3.34 11.44 -6.66
N ASN A 87 -2.84 12.61 -7.10
CA ASN A 87 -1.47 13.04 -6.86
C ASN A 87 -1.17 13.27 -5.37
N ASP A 88 -2.11 13.83 -4.60
CA ASP A 88 -1.94 13.98 -3.16
C ASP A 88 -1.81 12.63 -2.46
N SER A 89 -2.67 11.68 -2.83
CA SER A 89 -2.61 10.31 -2.30
C SER A 89 -1.31 9.59 -2.71
N LEU A 90 -0.84 9.81 -3.95
CA LEU A 90 0.43 9.26 -4.45
C LEU A 90 1.62 9.82 -3.67
N ARG A 91 1.62 11.13 -3.40
CA ARG A 91 2.66 11.77 -2.57
C ARG A 91 2.70 11.17 -1.17
N VAL A 92 1.54 10.94 -0.54
CA VAL A 92 1.45 10.29 0.77
C VAL A 92 2.00 8.87 0.72
N LEU A 93 1.67 8.10 -0.32
CA LEU A 93 2.16 6.72 -0.51
C LEU A 93 3.69 6.71 -0.68
N ALA A 94 4.24 7.54 -1.55
CA ALA A 94 5.67 7.60 -1.82
C ALA A 94 6.49 8.05 -0.59
N MET A 95 5.99 9.02 0.17
CA MET A 95 6.68 9.53 1.36
C MET A 95 6.69 8.54 2.53
N ASN A 96 5.61 7.78 2.73
CA ASN A 96 5.47 6.90 3.89
C ASN A 96 5.82 5.43 3.59
N TYR A 97 5.74 5.02 2.33
CA TYR A 97 5.93 3.63 1.89
C TYR A 97 6.76 3.57 0.60
N PRO A 98 8.02 4.07 0.60
CA PRO A 98 8.87 4.10 -0.60
C PRO A 98 9.14 2.71 -1.18
N ASP A 99 9.18 1.68 -0.32
CA ASP A 99 9.42 0.28 -0.71
C ASP A 99 8.12 -0.46 -1.13
N TYR A 100 7.03 0.27 -1.39
CA TYR A 100 5.79 -0.38 -1.79
C TYR A 100 5.98 -1.06 -3.16
N ARG A 101 5.61 -2.33 -3.22
CA ARG A 101 5.84 -3.25 -4.37
C ARG A 101 5.35 -2.75 -5.74
N ALA A 102 4.43 -1.81 -5.78
CA ALA A 102 3.89 -1.26 -7.01
C ALA A 102 4.68 -0.04 -7.54
N PHE A 103 5.77 0.36 -6.90
CA PHE A 103 6.72 1.32 -7.46
C PHE A 103 7.72 0.63 -8.35
N ASP A 104 8.00 1.22 -9.54
CA ASP A 104 9.10 0.82 -10.40
C ASP A 104 10.44 1.41 -9.92
N GLU A 105 11.54 1.02 -10.59
CA GLU A 105 12.89 1.55 -10.29
C GLU A 105 13.01 3.07 -10.48
N ASN A 106 12.09 3.69 -11.22
CA ASN A 106 12.03 5.13 -11.47
C ASN A 106 11.08 5.85 -10.48
N GLY A 107 10.48 5.13 -9.55
CA GLY A 107 9.53 5.68 -8.58
C GLY A 107 8.12 5.94 -9.13
N ASN A 108 7.79 5.44 -10.32
CA ASN A 108 6.43 5.51 -10.86
C ASN A 108 5.57 4.38 -10.28
N LEU A 109 4.31 4.68 -9.98
CA LEU A 109 3.37 3.70 -9.49
C LEU A 109 2.80 2.88 -10.66
N ILE A 110 3.01 1.56 -10.64
CA ILE A 110 2.44 0.61 -11.60
C ILE A 110 1.30 -0.13 -10.92
N LEU A 111 0.07 0.22 -11.24
CA LEU A 111 -1.12 -0.26 -10.53
C LEU A 111 -1.52 -1.70 -10.87
N GLU A 112 -1.07 -2.26 -12.00
CA GLU A 112 -1.44 -3.62 -12.42
C GLU A 112 -0.90 -4.74 -11.54
N GLU A 113 0.29 -4.60 -10.96
CA GLU A 113 0.82 -5.65 -10.08
C GLU A 113 0.04 -5.79 -8.77
N ALA A 114 -0.59 -4.72 -8.31
CA ALA A 114 -1.45 -4.77 -7.11
C ALA A 114 -2.78 -5.49 -7.37
N ILE A 115 -3.26 -5.49 -8.62
CA ILE A 115 -4.60 -5.97 -9.00
C ILE A 115 -4.56 -7.25 -9.83
N ALA A 116 -3.53 -7.45 -10.66
CA ALA A 116 -3.42 -8.57 -11.61
C ALA A 116 -3.44 -9.96 -10.94
N ASN A 117 -3.05 -10.08 -9.69
CA ASN A 117 -3.15 -11.34 -8.96
C ASN A 117 -4.57 -11.70 -8.47
N ARG A 118 -5.52 -10.74 -8.51
CA ARG A 118 -6.91 -10.99 -8.09
C ARG A 118 -7.83 -11.43 -9.23
N ASP A 119 -7.52 -11.05 -10.45
CA ASP A 119 -8.35 -11.35 -11.64
C ASP A 119 -7.87 -12.58 -12.42
N ARG A 120 -7.24 -13.54 -11.76
CA ARG A 120 -7.18 -14.89 -12.33
C ARG A 120 -8.61 -15.43 -12.37
N SER A 121 -9.32 -15.06 -13.43
CA SER A 121 -10.62 -15.64 -13.75
C SER A 121 -10.50 -17.15 -13.59
N TRP A 122 -11.39 -17.76 -12.83
CA TRP A 122 -11.46 -19.22 -12.70
C TRP A 122 -11.43 -19.93 -14.06
N ILE A 123 -11.89 -19.26 -15.13
CA ILE A 123 -11.80 -19.72 -16.53
C ILE A 123 -10.35 -19.81 -17.00
N ASN A 124 -9.50 -18.84 -16.66
CA ASN A 124 -8.07 -18.88 -17.02
C ASN A 124 -7.34 -19.99 -16.27
N ILE A 125 -7.73 -20.27 -15.02
CA ILE A 125 -7.20 -21.38 -14.22
C ILE A 125 -7.66 -22.73 -14.82
N MET A 126 -8.92 -22.85 -15.23
CA MET A 126 -9.48 -24.07 -15.82
C MET A 126 -8.96 -24.36 -17.22
N THR A 127 -8.58 -23.34 -17.98
CA THR A 127 -8.07 -23.47 -19.36
C THR A 127 -6.54 -23.47 -19.44
N PHE A 128 -5.82 -23.57 -18.29
CA PHE A 128 -4.36 -23.54 -18.22
C PHE A 128 -3.74 -22.35 -18.97
N GLY A 129 -4.40 -21.20 -19.02
CA GLY A 129 -3.90 -20.01 -19.71
C GLY A 129 -4.12 -20.00 -21.24
N LEU A 130 -4.86 -20.96 -21.79
CA LEU A 130 -5.13 -21.04 -23.25
C LEU A 130 -6.14 -20.00 -23.74
N VAL A 131 -6.93 -19.40 -22.85
CA VAL A 131 -7.85 -18.31 -23.18
C VAL A 131 -7.23 -17.00 -22.70
N ASP A 132 -6.39 -16.44 -23.55
CA ASP A 132 -5.86 -15.10 -23.34
C ASP A 132 -6.94 -14.06 -23.63
N ARG A 133 -7.07 -13.04 -22.76
CA ARG A 133 -8.02 -11.96 -23.03
C ARG A 133 -7.44 -11.05 -24.10
N PRO A 134 -8.06 -10.88 -25.27
CA PRO A 134 -7.47 -10.13 -26.38
C PRO A 134 -7.42 -8.62 -26.15
N ASN A 135 -7.68 -8.08 -24.97
CA ASN A 135 -7.74 -6.64 -24.75
C ASN A 135 -7.50 -6.25 -23.28
N VAL A 136 -6.32 -6.58 -22.75
CA VAL A 136 -5.87 -5.96 -21.49
C VAL A 136 -5.30 -4.58 -21.85
N PRO A 137 -5.91 -3.46 -21.41
CA PRO A 137 -5.30 -2.15 -21.63
C PRO A 137 -3.92 -2.12 -20.98
N PRO A 138 -2.96 -1.34 -21.52
CA PRO A 138 -1.62 -1.24 -20.94
C PRO A 138 -1.72 -0.76 -19.48
N PRO A 139 -0.77 -1.19 -18.60
CA PRO A 139 -0.75 -0.82 -17.20
C PRO A 139 -0.80 0.69 -17.05
N LEU A 140 -1.61 1.15 -16.10
CA LEU A 140 -1.70 2.55 -15.77
C LEU A 140 -0.43 2.95 -15.00
N GLN A 141 0.47 3.68 -15.64
CA GLN A 141 1.65 4.25 -15.01
C GLN A 141 1.34 5.67 -14.56
N ILE A 142 1.40 5.92 -13.28
CA ILE A 142 1.24 7.25 -12.71
C ILE A 142 2.62 7.73 -12.29
N SER A 143 3.16 8.72 -13.02
CA SER A 143 4.42 9.38 -12.65
C SER A 143 4.21 10.23 -11.40
N GLN A 144 5.19 10.23 -10.49
CA GLN A 144 5.15 11.13 -9.35
C GLN A 144 5.08 12.58 -9.84
N PRO A 145 4.22 13.42 -9.23
CA PRO A 145 4.22 14.84 -9.52
C PRO A 145 5.59 15.41 -9.13
N ASP A 146 6.14 16.24 -10.01
CA ASP A 146 7.41 16.95 -9.78
C ASP A 146 7.37 17.63 -8.41
N THR A 147 8.22 17.22 -7.50
CA THR A 147 8.17 17.65 -6.09
C THR A 147 8.58 19.11 -5.92
N GLY A 148 8.85 19.83 -7.02
CA GLY A 148 9.17 21.27 -6.97
C GLY A 148 10.39 21.62 -6.10
N VAL A 149 11.22 20.65 -5.75
CA VAL A 149 12.51 20.90 -5.09
C VAL A 149 13.45 21.40 -6.18
N PRO A 150 13.85 22.67 -6.16
CA PRO A 150 14.71 23.22 -7.19
C PRO A 150 16.02 22.39 -7.24
N GLU A 151 16.43 22.06 -8.46
CA GLU A 151 17.61 21.26 -8.80
C GLU A 151 18.91 21.76 -8.10
N SER A 152 18.92 23.02 -7.66
CA SER A 152 20.00 23.64 -6.90
C SER A 152 20.22 23.08 -5.48
N LEU A 153 19.27 22.31 -4.91
CA LEU A 153 19.42 21.66 -3.60
C LEU A 153 19.79 20.17 -3.69
N GLN A 154 19.82 19.62 -4.91
CA GLN A 154 20.17 18.20 -5.11
C GLN A 154 21.68 17.96 -5.27
N THR A 155 22.49 19.01 -5.53
CA THR A 155 23.92 18.88 -5.81
C THR A 155 24.83 18.90 -4.59
N ASP A 156 24.35 19.32 -3.41
CA ASP A 156 25.23 19.46 -2.23
C ASP A 156 25.23 18.25 -1.27
N THR A 157 24.51 17.16 -1.59
CA THR A 157 24.46 15.98 -0.69
C THR A 157 25.27 14.78 -1.21
N GLN A 158 25.95 14.89 -2.35
CA GLN A 158 26.76 13.78 -2.92
C GLN A 158 28.25 13.81 -2.60
N GLU A 159 28.76 14.81 -1.88
CA GLU A 159 30.15 14.82 -1.43
C GLU A 159 30.25 14.67 0.10
N SER A 160 30.19 13.48 0.61
CA SER A 160 30.84 12.96 1.83
C SER A 160 30.11 11.81 2.53
N ILE A 161 29.81 10.74 1.82
CA ILE A 161 29.57 9.46 2.50
C ILE A 161 30.43 8.42 1.79
N SER A 162 31.67 8.26 2.28
CA SER A 162 32.47 7.07 2.02
C SER A 162 31.76 5.88 2.64
N ASP A 163 31.34 4.94 1.80
CA ASP A 163 30.71 3.68 2.16
C ASP A 163 31.45 2.96 3.31
N PRO A 164 30.82 2.70 4.46
CA PRO A 164 31.37 1.73 5.39
C PRO A 164 31.12 0.33 4.82
N ALA A 165 32.20 -0.45 4.66
CA ALA A 165 32.19 -1.82 4.17
C ALA A 165 31.03 -2.66 4.77
N PRO A 166 30.40 -3.56 3.99
CA PRO A 166 29.25 -4.32 4.42
C PRO A 166 29.56 -5.17 5.66
N LYS A 167 28.88 -4.89 6.77
CA LYS A 167 28.99 -5.67 8.00
C LYS A 167 28.47 -7.07 7.73
N LYS A 168 29.33 -8.08 7.93
CA LYS A 168 28.96 -9.50 7.78
C LYS A 168 27.72 -9.81 8.62
N PRO A 169 26.73 -10.53 8.07
CA PRO A 169 25.49 -10.86 8.78
C PRO A 169 25.80 -11.65 10.06
N TRP A 170 25.16 -11.27 11.15
CA TRP A 170 25.34 -11.79 12.52
C TRP A 170 25.18 -13.32 12.66
N TYR A 171 24.43 -13.97 11.78
CA TYR A 171 24.22 -15.43 11.80
C TYR A 171 25.49 -16.24 11.45
N ARG A 172 26.50 -15.66 10.75
CA ARG A 172 27.77 -16.34 10.50
C ARG A 172 28.67 -16.45 11.74
N ARG A 173 28.31 -15.81 12.84
CA ARG A 173 29.07 -15.81 14.09
C ARG A 173 28.67 -16.97 15.03
N ILE A 174 27.57 -17.66 14.71
CA ILE A 174 27.01 -18.75 15.54
C ILE A 174 27.27 -20.13 14.92
N PHE A 175 27.54 -20.22 13.61
CA PHE A 175 27.67 -21.48 12.86
C PHE A 175 28.95 -21.55 12.00
N GLY A 176 29.97 -20.79 12.30
CA GLY A 176 31.29 -20.85 11.66
C GLY A 176 32.33 -21.49 12.55
#